data_0bc2d6d6eca164b6bd92ece141767f48
#
_entry.id   0bc2d6d6eca164b6bd92ece141767f48
#
_cell.length_a   1.000
_cell.length_b   1.000
_cell.length_c   1.000
_cell.angle_alpha   90.00
_cell.angle_beta   90.00
_cell.angle_gamma   90.00
#
_symmetry.space_group_name_H-M   'P 1'
#
loop_
_entity.id
_entity.type
_entity.pdbx_description
1 polymer ?
#
loop_
_entity_poly.entity_id
_entity_poly.type
_entity_poly.pdbx_seq_one_letter_code
_entity_poly.pdbx_strand_id
1 'polypeptide(L)'
;MLVSDITRLVHTDQILIHIVNELNLAGIPDEDISIVVAQGTHRPQTHEEDVIVCGQEVVDRIKIYQHSSKESVCVHVGDTPRGVPVWIDKHVTDADKVILTGGITVHLLAGYGGGRKSILPGVASEETIQKHHSLALADEFGGGVYPGVCTANIEGNRFHEELCAACEFINPCFLVNNVLDNDGDFAKIRWRPLV
;
A
#
# COMPACT_ATOMS: atom_id res chain seq x y z
N MET A 1 -8.67 -0.69 -6.23
CA MET A 1 -8.36 -0.38 -4.81
C MET A 1 -7.14 -1.16 -4.37
N LEU A 2 -6.29 -0.60 -3.49
CA LEU A 2 -5.18 -1.33 -2.88
C LEU A 2 -5.50 -1.64 -1.43
N VAL A 3 -5.27 -2.90 -1.01
CA VAL A 3 -5.50 -3.37 0.36
C VAL A 3 -4.22 -4.01 0.92
N SER A 4 -4.01 -3.89 2.22
CA SER A 4 -2.91 -4.58 2.90
C SER A 4 -3.16 -6.09 2.91
N ASP A 5 -2.11 -6.88 3.02
CA ASP A 5 -2.20 -8.34 3.12
C ASP A 5 -2.56 -8.83 4.54
N ILE A 6 -2.76 -10.14 4.68
CA ILE A 6 -3.14 -10.81 5.93
C ILE A 6 -2.18 -10.51 7.10
N THR A 7 -0.93 -10.13 6.84
CA THR A 7 0.06 -9.79 7.89
C THR A 7 -0.16 -8.40 8.47
N ARG A 8 -1.09 -7.63 7.93
CA ARG A 8 -1.40 -6.24 8.29
C ARG A 8 -2.90 -6.02 8.44
N LEU A 9 -3.56 -6.87 9.24
CA LEU A 9 -4.99 -6.75 9.50
C LEU A 9 -5.30 -5.42 10.21
N VAL A 10 -6.20 -4.66 9.62
CA VAL A 10 -6.64 -3.35 10.11
C VAL A 10 -8.13 -3.15 9.87
N HIS A 11 -8.90 -4.23 9.93
CA HIS A 11 -10.36 -4.26 9.71
C HIS A 11 -10.77 -3.65 8.37
N THR A 12 -10.00 -3.94 7.32
CA THR A 12 -10.32 -3.48 5.96
C THR A 12 -11.62 -4.11 5.46
N ASP A 13 -11.92 -5.35 5.87
CA ASP A 13 -13.17 -6.07 5.62
C ASP A 13 -14.42 -5.26 5.97
N GLN A 14 -14.38 -4.50 7.07
CA GLN A 14 -15.52 -3.68 7.51
C GLN A 14 -15.69 -2.38 6.72
N ILE A 15 -14.67 -1.97 5.97
CA ILE A 15 -14.66 -0.69 5.24
C ILE A 15 -14.89 -0.87 3.75
N LEU A 16 -14.32 -1.92 3.15
CA LEU A 16 -14.32 -2.10 1.71
C LEU A 16 -15.72 -2.16 1.12
N ILE A 17 -16.64 -2.83 1.79
CA ILE A 17 -18.02 -2.92 1.31
C ILE A 17 -18.70 -1.55 1.21
N HIS A 18 -18.41 -0.65 2.15
CA HIS A 18 -18.93 0.71 2.09
C HIS A 18 -18.32 1.49 0.92
N ILE A 19 -17.01 1.33 0.67
CA ILE A 19 -16.36 1.98 -0.48
C ILE A 19 -16.95 1.45 -1.80
N VAL A 20 -17.12 0.14 -1.94
CA VAL A 20 -17.72 -0.47 -3.13
C VAL A 20 -19.14 0.06 -3.35
N ASN A 21 -19.96 0.10 -2.31
CA ASN A 21 -21.33 0.60 -2.41
C ASN A 21 -21.41 2.09 -2.80
N GLU A 22 -20.52 2.93 -2.27
CA GLU A 22 -20.43 4.34 -2.68
C GLU A 22 -19.99 4.50 -4.14
N LEU A 23 -19.06 3.66 -4.62
CA LEU A 23 -18.68 3.64 -6.03
C LEU A 23 -19.84 3.22 -6.93
N ASN A 24 -20.61 2.20 -6.52
CA ASN A 24 -21.80 1.80 -7.25
C ASN A 24 -22.87 2.89 -7.29
N LEU A 25 -23.11 3.59 -6.16
CA LEU A 25 -24.03 4.75 -6.13
C LEU A 25 -23.57 5.89 -7.05
N ALA A 26 -22.26 6.03 -7.26
CA ALA A 26 -21.68 6.97 -8.22
C ALA A 26 -21.74 6.46 -9.67
N GLY A 27 -22.28 5.28 -9.93
CA GLY A 27 -22.46 4.70 -11.26
C GLY A 27 -21.30 3.85 -11.76
N ILE A 28 -20.36 3.45 -10.91
CA ILE A 28 -19.24 2.55 -11.24
C ILE A 28 -19.69 1.11 -10.90
N PRO A 29 -19.91 0.23 -11.89
CA PRO A 29 -20.35 -1.14 -11.64
C PRO A 29 -19.21 -2.02 -11.09
N ASP A 30 -19.56 -3.17 -10.52
CA ASP A 30 -18.60 -4.09 -9.89
C ASP A 30 -17.50 -4.58 -10.84
N GLU A 31 -17.85 -4.79 -12.13
CA GLU A 31 -16.90 -5.20 -13.17
C GLU A 31 -15.80 -4.18 -13.46
N ASP A 32 -16.02 -2.90 -13.16
CA ASP A 32 -15.04 -1.82 -13.31
C ASP A 32 -14.25 -1.57 -12.01
N ILE A 33 -14.55 -2.33 -10.96
CA ILE A 33 -13.86 -2.27 -9.68
C ILE A 33 -12.96 -3.49 -9.52
N SER A 34 -11.72 -3.28 -9.10
CA SER A 34 -10.81 -4.36 -8.74
C SER A 34 -10.04 -4.05 -7.46
N ILE A 35 -9.58 -5.10 -6.81
CA ILE A 35 -8.72 -5.04 -5.63
C ILE A 35 -7.37 -5.65 -6.00
N VAL A 36 -6.27 -5.01 -5.62
CA VAL A 36 -4.93 -5.59 -5.65
C VAL A 36 -4.43 -5.68 -4.20
N VAL A 37 -4.07 -6.89 -3.78
CA VAL A 37 -3.49 -7.14 -2.46
C VAL A 37 -2.02 -6.72 -2.48
N ALA A 38 -1.68 -5.75 -1.65
CA ALA A 38 -0.37 -5.12 -1.58
C ALA A 38 0.60 -5.95 -0.71
N GLN A 39 1.09 -7.05 -1.27
CA GLN A 39 1.89 -8.06 -0.56
C GLN A 39 3.38 -7.72 -0.48
N GLY A 40 3.89 -6.87 -1.37
CA GLY A 40 5.33 -6.62 -1.46
C GLY A 40 6.11 -7.91 -1.70
N THR A 41 6.96 -8.29 -0.74
CA THR A 41 7.75 -9.53 -0.80
C THR A 41 7.10 -10.71 -0.07
N HIS A 42 5.89 -10.55 0.47
CA HIS A 42 5.18 -11.63 1.14
C HIS A 42 4.62 -12.62 0.09
N ARG A 43 4.25 -13.83 0.55
CA ARG A 43 3.60 -14.81 -0.30
C ARG A 43 2.19 -14.36 -0.71
N PRO A 44 1.66 -14.86 -1.82
CA PRO A 44 0.25 -14.70 -2.16
C PRO A 44 -0.67 -15.24 -1.05
N GLN A 45 -1.80 -14.58 -0.85
CA GLN A 45 -2.85 -15.02 0.08
C GLN A 45 -3.65 -16.18 -0.49
N THR A 46 -4.24 -16.98 0.41
CA THR A 46 -5.27 -17.95 0.04
C THR A 46 -6.63 -17.26 -0.10
N HIS A 47 -7.59 -17.96 -0.70
CA HIS A 47 -8.97 -17.45 -0.81
C HIS A 47 -9.58 -17.15 0.58
N GLU A 48 -9.32 -17.99 1.56
CA GLU A 48 -9.80 -17.78 2.94
C GLU A 48 -9.16 -16.53 3.57
N GLU A 49 -7.91 -16.27 3.27
CA GLU A 49 -7.23 -15.05 3.71
C GLU A 49 -7.77 -13.79 2.99
N ASP A 50 -8.17 -13.90 1.72
CA ASP A 50 -8.87 -12.82 1.02
C ASP A 50 -10.20 -12.48 1.69
N VAL A 51 -10.97 -13.51 2.13
CA VAL A 51 -12.20 -13.32 2.88
C VAL A 51 -11.96 -12.61 4.22
N ILE A 52 -10.87 -12.96 4.93
CA ILE A 52 -10.51 -12.30 6.19
C ILE A 52 -10.13 -10.82 5.96
N VAL A 53 -9.41 -10.52 4.89
CA VAL A 53 -8.92 -9.17 4.60
C VAL A 53 -9.98 -8.28 3.98
N CYS A 54 -10.80 -8.83 3.07
CA CYS A 54 -11.72 -8.05 2.23
C CYS A 54 -13.19 -8.19 2.65
N GLY A 55 -13.56 -9.23 3.39
CA GLY A 55 -14.94 -9.59 3.70
C GLY A 55 -15.59 -10.45 2.59
N GLN A 56 -16.43 -11.41 2.99
CA GLN A 56 -17.06 -12.36 2.07
C GLN A 56 -17.83 -11.67 0.94
N GLU A 57 -18.65 -10.67 1.26
CA GLU A 57 -19.47 -9.97 0.26
C GLU A 57 -18.62 -9.29 -0.82
N VAL A 58 -17.47 -8.71 -0.45
CA VAL A 58 -16.55 -8.07 -1.40
C VAL A 58 -15.87 -9.13 -2.26
N VAL A 59 -15.43 -10.25 -1.66
CA VAL A 59 -14.78 -11.34 -2.39
C VAL A 59 -15.73 -11.98 -3.41
N ASP A 60 -17.02 -12.08 -3.09
CA ASP A 60 -18.04 -12.65 -4.00
C ASP A 60 -18.35 -11.73 -5.19
N ARG A 61 -18.10 -10.43 -5.07
CA ARG A 61 -18.48 -9.40 -6.03
C ARG A 61 -17.31 -8.84 -6.84
N ILE A 62 -16.19 -8.62 -6.18
CA ILE A 62 -15.08 -7.82 -6.74
C ILE A 62 -13.90 -8.71 -7.07
N LYS A 63 -13.32 -8.51 -8.25
CA LYS A 63 -12.14 -9.25 -8.68
C LYS A 63 -10.92 -8.87 -7.84
N ILE A 64 -10.26 -9.86 -7.24
CA ILE A 64 -9.08 -9.69 -6.42
C ILE A 64 -7.85 -10.22 -7.17
N TYR A 65 -6.81 -9.40 -7.23
CA TYR A 65 -5.51 -9.76 -7.77
C TYR A 65 -4.48 -9.87 -6.66
N GLN A 66 -3.68 -10.91 -6.70
CA GLN A 66 -2.55 -11.11 -5.80
C GLN A 66 -1.29 -10.52 -6.44
N HIS A 67 -0.71 -9.49 -5.81
CA HIS A 67 0.58 -8.98 -6.27
C HIS A 67 1.72 -9.94 -5.90
N SER A 68 2.68 -10.10 -6.78
CA SER A 68 3.96 -10.76 -6.50
C SER A 68 5.09 -9.87 -7.01
N SER A 69 5.96 -9.45 -6.12
CA SER A 69 7.10 -8.59 -6.49
C SER A 69 8.04 -9.22 -7.53
N LYS A 70 7.98 -10.55 -7.71
CA LYS A 70 8.82 -11.33 -8.65
C LYS A 70 8.10 -11.73 -9.93
N GLU A 71 6.80 -12.01 -9.84
CA GLU A 71 6.04 -12.66 -10.92
C GLU A 71 5.05 -11.71 -11.60
N SER A 72 4.56 -10.68 -10.88
CA SER A 72 3.65 -9.69 -11.47
C SER A 72 4.33 -8.90 -12.58
N VAL A 73 3.57 -8.63 -13.64
CA VAL A 73 4.01 -7.71 -14.70
C VAL A 73 4.00 -6.30 -14.12
N CYS A 74 5.17 -5.69 -14.03
CA CYS A 74 5.32 -4.33 -13.53
C CYS A 74 5.70 -3.36 -14.66
N VAL A 75 5.20 -2.13 -14.55
CA VAL A 75 5.46 -1.03 -15.48
C VAL A 75 6.37 -0.01 -14.79
N HIS A 76 7.42 0.46 -15.47
CA HIS A 76 8.26 1.55 -14.98
C HIS A 76 7.50 2.87 -15.08
N VAL A 77 7.30 3.53 -13.94
CA VAL A 77 6.53 4.78 -13.85
C VAL A 77 7.41 6.02 -13.60
N GLY A 78 8.69 5.82 -13.31
CA GLY A 78 9.66 6.89 -13.11
C GLY A 78 10.73 6.52 -12.10
N ASP A 79 11.64 7.46 -11.84
CA ASP A 79 12.71 7.33 -10.85
C ASP A 79 12.51 8.38 -9.75
N THR A 80 12.65 7.98 -8.50
CA THR A 80 12.54 8.90 -7.38
C THR A 80 13.77 9.85 -7.32
N PRO A 81 13.71 10.95 -6.54
CA PRO A 81 14.83 11.90 -6.44
C PRO A 81 16.17 11.28 -6.04
N ARG A 82 16.17 10.16 -5.30
CA ARG A 82 17.40 9.43 -4.93
C ARG A 82 17.72 8.26 -5.86
N GLY A 83 17.09 8.21 -7.02
CA GLY A 83 17.38 7.22 -8.07
C GLY A 83 16.86 5.80 -7.77
N VAL A 84 15.72 5.70 -7.09
CA VAL A 84 15.01 4.43 -6.98
C VAL A 84 14.14 4.25 -8.21
N PRO A 85 14.37 3.27 -9.08
CA PRO A 85 13.50 3.00 -10.21
C PRO A 85 12.18 2.42 -9.69
N VAL A 86 11.06 3.02 -10.07
CA VAL A 86 9.73 2.64 -9.57
C VAL A 86 9.01 1.81 -10.63
N TRP A 87 8.92 0.52 -10.37
CA TRP A 87 8.18 -0.45 -11.18
C TRP A 87 6.97 -0.91 -10.39
N ILE A 88 5.76 -0.66 -10.90
CA ILE A 88 4.49 -0.91 -10.23
C ILE A 88 3.66 -1.91 -11.01
N ASP A 89 2.94 -2.76 -10.29
CA ASP A 89 2.03 -3.77 -10.84
C ASP A 89 1.10 -3.16 -11.90
N LYS A 90 1.01 -3.83 -13.05
CA LYS A 90 0.24 -3.38 -14.20
C LYS A 90 -1.24 -3.15 -13.89
N HIS A 91 -1.85 -3.94 -13.01
CA HIS A 91 -3.24 -3.73 -12.61
C HIS A 91 -3.46 -2.37 -11.92
N VAL A 92 -2.42 -1.82 -11.30
CA VAL A 92 -2.47 -0.51 -10.65
C VAL A 92 -2.24 0.62 -11.66
N THR A 93 -1.27 0.43 -12.57
CA THR A 93 -0.93 1.46 -13.57
C THR A 93 -1.97 1.57 -14.69
N ASP A 94 -2.73 0.52 -14.96
CA ASP A 94 -3.81 0.52 -15.95
C ASP A 94 -5.13 1.11 -15.40
N ALA A 95 -5.23 1.31 -14.09
CA ALA A 95 -6.45 1.84 -13.48
C ALA A 95 -6.57 3.35 -13.65
N ASP A 96 -7.75 3.83 -14.05
CA ASP A 96 -8.07 5.27 -14.16
C ASP A 96 -8.00 5.98 -12.80
N LYS A 97 -8.38 5.29 -11.73
CA LYS A 97 -8.39 5.81 -10.36
C LYS A 97 -7.89 4.77 -9.37
N VAL A 98 -7.05 5.21 -8.45
CA VAL A 98 -6.50 4.36 -7.40
C VAL A 98 -6.95 4.86 -6.04
N ILE A 99 -7.58 3.97 -5.27
CA ILE A 99 -7.95 4.21 -3.88
C ILE A 99 -7.02 3.37 -2.99
N LEU A 100 -6.41 4.02 -2.00
CA LEU A 100 -5.53 3.36 -1.04
C LEU A 100 -6.29 3.07 0.24
N THR A 101 -6.13 1.87 0.78
CA THR A 101 -6.51 1.54 2.16
C THR A 101 -5.29 1.10 2.96
N GLY A 102 -5.36 1.23 4.28
CA GLY A 102 -4.26 0.77 5.13
C GLY A 102 -4.47 1.11 6.60
N GLY A 103 -3.49 0.72 7.41
CA GLY A 103 -3.47 1.02 8.84
C GLY A 103 -2.30 1.92 9.22
N ILE A 104 -2.57 2.94 10.04
CA ILE A 104 -1.52 3.77 10.61
C ILE A 104 -0.99 3.07 11.86
N THR A 105 0.21 2.51 11.73
CA THR A 105 0.98 1.92 12.83
C THR A 105 2.40 2.47 12.79
N VAL A 106 3.13 2.38 13.89
CA VAL A 106 4.56 2.70 13.89
C VAL A 106 5.32 1.70 13.02
N HIS A 107 6.36 2.17 12.35
CA HIS A 107 7.18 1.33 11.46
C HIS A 107 8.66 1.61 11.64
N LEU A 108 9.46 0.55 11.74
CA LEU A 108 10.88 0.61 12.04
C LEU A 108 11.66 1.56 11.12
N LEU A 109 11.44 1.50 9.81
CA LEU A 109 12.19 2.27 8.81
C LEU A 109 11.40 3.49 8.30
N ALA A 110 10.12 3.32 7.99
CA ALA A 110 9.30 4.36 7.37
C ALA A 110 8.72 5.37 8.38
N GLY A 111 9.03 5.25 9.66
CA GLY A 111 8.40 6.00 10.73
C GLY A 111 6.99 5.51 11.02
N TYR A 112 6.10 5.56 10.04
CA TYR A 112 4.71 5.09 10.13
C TYR A 112 4.31 4.26 8.91
N GLY A 113 3.35 3.35 9.13
CA GLY A 113 2.59 2.66 8.10
C GLY A 113 1.58 3.56 7.39
N GLY A 114 0.62 2.96 6.71
CA GLY A 114 -0.48 3.64 6.04
C GLY A 114 -0.46 3.48 4.52
N GLY A 115 -1.49 4.04 3.87
CA GLY A 115 -1.84 3.73 2.50
C GLY A 115 -0.74 3.86 1.44
N ARG A 116 0.19 4.84 1.54
CA ARG A 116 1.30 4.95 0.59
C ARG A 116 2.19 3.71 0.56
N LYS A 117 2.24 2.94 1.66
CA LYS A 117 2.97 1.67 1.72
C LYS A 117 2.30 0.57 0.90
N SER A 118 1.03 0.71 0.57
CA SER A 118 0.38 -0.18 -0.39
C SER A 118 0.93 -0.01 -1.81
N ILE A 119 1.54 1.15 -2.13
CA ILE A 119 2.25 1.36 -3.39
C ILE A 119 3.68 0.84 -3.28
N LEU A 120 4.49 1.37 -2.38
CA LEU A 120 5.87 0.91 -2.14
C LEU A 120 6.04 0.52 -0.67
N PRO A 121 6.32 -0.74 -0.32
CA PRO A 121 6.66 -1.87 -1.21
C PRO A 121 5.46 -2.63 -1.80
N GLY A 122 4.22 -2.32 -1.41
CA GLY A 122 3.05 -3.18 -1.51
C GLY A 122 2.79 -3.78 -2.90
N VAL A 123 2.86 -2.97 -3.97
CA VAL A 123 2.62 -3.41 -5.36
C VAL A 123 3.81 -3.10 -6.27
N ALA A 124 5.00 -2.98 -5.68
CA ALA A 124 6.23 -2.70 -6.40
C ALA A 124 7.02 -3.98 -6.73
N SER A 125 7.85 -3.91 -7.79
CA SER A 125 8.76 -5.00 -8.16
C SER A 125 9.84 -5.23 -7.08
N GLU A 126 10.42 -6.42 -7.09
CA GLU A 126 11.52 -6.76 -6.17
C GLU A 126 12.71 -5.81 -6.32
N GLU A 127 13.05 -5.42 -7.55
CA GLU A 127 14.13 -4.45 -7.83
C GLU A 127 13.87 -3.11 -7.14
N THR A 128 12.66 -2.56 -7.31
CA THR A 128 12.25 -1.32 -6.64
C THR A 128 12.34 -1.44 -5.13
N ILE A 129 11.83 -2.55 -4.58
CA ILE A 129 11.82 -2.80 -3.14
C ILE A 129 13.26 -2.86 -2.59
N GLN A 130 14.14 -3.64 -3.23
CA GLN A 130 15.52 -3.79 -2.80
C GLN A 130 16.28 -2.46 -2.85
N LYS A 131 16.13 -1.72 -3.95
CA LYS A 131 16.78 -0.42 -4.10
C LYS A 131 16.29 0.59 -3.07
N HIS A 132 14.97 0.64 -2.84
CA HIS A 132 14.39 1.50 -1.80
C HIS A 132 14.86 1.08 -0.39
N HIS A 133 14.87 -0.22 -0.08
CA HIS A 133 15.28 -0.70 1.24
C HIS A 133 16.76 -0.45 1.51
N SER A 134 17.62 -0.42 0.48
CA SER A 134 19.04 -0.04 0.65
C SER A 134 19.22 1.38 1.18
N LEU A 135 18.24 2.26 1.02
CA LEU A 135 18.28 3.62 1.57
C LEU A 135 18.22 3.66 3.12
N ALA A 136 17.83 2.56 3.74
CA ALA A 136 17.92 2.47 5.20
C ALA A 136 19.36 2.28 5.72
N LEU A 137 20.29 1.88 4.84
CA LEU A 137 21.68 1.62 5.21
C LEU A 137 22.49 2.93 5.26
N ALA A 138 23.45 2.98 6.17
CA ALA A 138 24.29 4.14 6.42
C ALA A 138 25.75 3.87 6.03
N ASP A 139 25.99 3.34 4.83
CA ASP A 139 27.34 2.99 4.36
C ASP A 139 28.30 4.18 4.39
N GLU A 140 27.81 5.39 4.11
CA GLU A 140 28.54 6.66 4.19
C GLU A 140 28.98 7.04 5.61
N PHE A 141 28.41 6.39 6.66
CA PHE A 141 28.75 6.59 8.06
C PHE A 141 29.47 5.37 8.67
N GLY A 142 29.93 4.45 7.83
CA GLY A 142 30.62 3.23 8.28
C GLY A 142 29.67 2.06 8.64
N GLY A 143 28.42 2.12 8.21
CA GLY A 143 27.42 1.08 8.39
C GLY A 143 26.31 1.42 9.38
N GLY A 144 25.37 0.48 9.56
CA GLY A 144 24.21 0.64 10.43
C GLY A 144 22.99 1.22 9.69
N VAL A 145 22.10 1.85 10.45
CA VAL A 145 20.88 2.49 9.91
C VAL A 145 21.14 3.99 9.76
N TYR A 146 20.70 4.53 8.62
CA TYR A 146 20.86 5.96 8.32
C TYR A 146 20.20 6.84 9.39
N PRO A 147 20.86 7.89 9.89
CA PRO A 147 20.26 8.82 10.85
C PRO A 147 18.95 9.41 10.30
N GLY A 148 17.89 9.38 11.11
CA GLY A 148 16.54 9.80 10.70
C GLY A 148 15.66 8.66 10.18
N VAL A 149 16.22 7.53 9.72
CA VAL A 149 15.45 6.32 9.39
C VAL A 149 15.17 5.55 10.67
N CYS A 150 14.08 5.89 11.32
CA CYS A 150 13.70 5.26 12.59
C CYS A 150 12.18 5.29 12.82
N THR A 151 11.76 4.56 13.85
CA THR A 151 10.36 4.46 14.27
C THR A 151 9.81 5.85 14.64
N ALA A 152 8.56 6.10 14.23
CA ALA A 152 7.79 7.32 14.52
C ALA A 152 8.42 8.62 13.98
N ASN A 153 9.43 8.55 13.11
CA ASN A 153 10.05 9.70 12.47
C ASN A 153 9.74 9.74 10.97
N ILE A 154 9.26 10.88 10.48
CA ILE A 154 9.03 11.16 9.06
C ILE A 154 9.88 12.32 8.55
N GLU A 155 10.29 13.23 9.44
CA GLU A 155 11.07 14.41 9.08
C GLU A 155 12.55 14.03 8.88
N GLY A 156 13.10 14.34 7.70
CA GLY A 156 14.47 13.96 7.33
C GLY A 156 14.67 12.43 7.20
N ASN A 157 13.59 11.68 7.12
CA ASN A 157 13.62 10.24 6.92
C ASN A 157 13.63 9.93 5.42
N ARG A 158 14.82 9.72 4.85
CA ARG A 158 14.98 9.47 3.42
C ARG A 158 14.20 8.25 2.92
N PHE A 159 14.01 7.25 3.75
CA PHE A 159 13.19 6.08 3.42
C PHE A 159 11.71 6.45 3.26
N HIS A 160 11.18 7.30 4.15
CA HIS A 160 9.83 7.82 4.06
C HIS A 160 9.63 8.77 2.86
N GLU A 161 10.60 9.65 2.61
CA GLU A 161 10.53 10.63 1.52
C GLU A 161 10.43 9.95 0.16
N GLU A 162 11.19 8.88 -0.07
CA GLU A 162 11.14 8.11 -1.31
C GLU A 162 9.85 7.29 -1.46
N LEU A 163 9.25 6.83 -0.34
CA LEU A 163 7.90 6.26 -0.37
C LEU A 163 6.87 7.28 -0.86
N CYS A 164 6.96 8.51 -0.40
CA CYS A 164 6.07 9.58 -0.83
C CYS A 164 6.28 9.90 -2.32
N ALA A 165 7.53 10.04 -2.77
CA ALA A 165 7.85 10.29 -4.16
C ALA A 165 7.35 9.17 -5.10
N ALA A 166 7.50 7.90 -4.72
CA ALA A 166 6.96 6.78 -5.48
C ALA A 166 5.42 6.82 -5.57
N CYS A 167 4.75 7.26 -4.50
CA CYS A 167 3.30 7.40 -4.47
C CYS A 167 2.79 8.47 -5.45
N GLU A 168 3.56 9.55 -5.66
CA GLU A 168 3.20 10.63 -6.56
C GLU A 168 3.10 10.17 -8.03
N PHE A 169 3.88 9.18 -8.47
CA PHE A 169 3.77 8.63 -9.83
C PHE A 169 2.43 7.94 -10.09
N ILE A 170 1.80 7.37 -9.06
CA ILE A 170 0.50 6.70 -9.18
C ILE A 170 -0.65 7.70 -9.01
N ASN A 171 -0.40 8.79 -8.31
CA ASN A 171 -1.38 9.85 -8.06
C ASN A 171 -2.74 9.30 -7.58
N PRO A 172 -2.78 8.57 -6.46
CA PRO A 172 -4.03 7.99 -5.96
C PRO A 172 -5.04 9.09 -5.64
N CYS A 173 -6.31 8.84 -5.96
CA CYS A 173 -7.36 9.86 -5.81
C CYS A 173 -7.96 9.91 -4.39
N PHE A 174 -7.88 8.81 -3.64
CA PHE A 174 -8.50 8.72 -2.32
C PHE A 174 -7.71 7.81 -1.39
N LEU A 175 -7.75 8.11 -0.10
CA LEU A 175 -7.07 7.36 0.95
C LEU A 175 -8.01 7.12 2.13
N VAL A 176 -8.07 5.87 2.59
CA VAL A 176 -8.69 5.49 3.87
C VAL A 176 -7.65 4.79 4.73
N ASN A 177 -7.38 5.34 5.90
CA ASN A 177 -6.49 4.75 6.89
C ASN A 177 -7.21 4.50 8.21
N ASN A 178 -7.01 3.32 8.76
CA ASN A 178 -7.49 2.93 10.08
C ASN A 178 -6.39 3.13 11.13
N VAL A 179 -6.79 3.51 12.31
CA VAL A 179 -5.96 3.49 13.52
C VAL A 179 -6.67 2.58 14.50
N LEU A 180 -6.00 1.55 14.93
CA LEU A 180 -6.51 0.62 15.94
C LEU A 180 -5.97 1.01 17.32
N ASP A 181 -6.74 0.73 18.36
CA ASP A 181 -6.31 0.83 19.74
C ASP A 181 -5.55 -0.43 20.21
N ASN A 182 -5.25 -0.52 21.50
CA ASN A 182 -4.50 -1.65 22.06
C ASN A 182 -5.31 -2.95 22.11
N ASP A 183 -6.63 -2.86 22.04
CA ASP A 183 -7.54 -4.02 22.02
C ASP A 183 -7.80 -4.50 20.59
N GLY A 184 -7.32 -3.75 19.60
CA GLY A 184 -7.47 -4.04 18.18
C GLY A 184 -8.75 -3.45 17.57
N ASP A 185 -9.49 -2.65 18.31
CA ASP A 185 -10.70 -1.99 17.85
C ASP A 185 -10.38 -0.66 17.12
N PHE A 186 -11.35 -0.14 16.35
CA PHE A 186 -11.18 1.16 15.70
C PHE A 186 -11.07 2.29 16.73
N ALA A 187 -9.87 2.82 16.91
CA ALA A 187 -9.67 4.09 17.60
C ALA A 187 -10.05 5.27 16.69
N LYS A 188 -9.75 5.17 15.40
CA LYS A 188 -10.03 6.23 14.42
C LYS A 188 -9.98 5.73 12.99
N ILE A 189 -10.86 6.26 12.15
CA ILE A 189 -10.78 6.15 10.70
C ILE A 189 -10.44 7.53 10.14
N ARG A 190 -9.46 7.59 9.26
CA ARG A 190 -9.04 8.79 8.54
C ARG A 190 -9.21 8.59 7.04
N TRP A 191 -9.92 9.48 6.42
CA TRP A 191 -10.09 9.49 4.97
C TRP A 191 -9.87 10.89 4.42
N ARG A 192 -9.37 10.96 3.20
CA ARG A 192 -9.25 12.22 2.46
C ARG A 192 -9.17 11.99 0.96
N PRO A 193 -9.70 12.91 0.13
CA PRO A 193 -9.29 13.05 -1.26
C PRO A 193 -7.79 13.38 -1.30
N LEU A 194 -7.09 12.91 -2.34
CA LEU A 194 -5.67 13.18 -2.59
C LEU A 194 -5.47 14.06 -3.84
N VAL A 195 -6.57 14.54 -4.43
CA VAL A 195 -6.61 15.44 -5.59
C VAL A 195 -6.68 16.87 -5.14
#